data_e07c6dca3f148e3fac9f35a5954c3b8f
#
_entry.id   e07c6dca3f148e3fac9f35a5954c3b8f
#
_cell.length_a   1.000
_cell.length_b   1.000
_cell.length_c   1.000
_cell.angle_alpha   90.00
_cell.angle_beta   90.00
_cell.angle_gamma   90.00
#
_symmetry.space_group_name_H-M   'P 1'
#
loop_
_entity.id
_entity.type
_entity.pdbx_description
1 polymer ?
#
loop_
_entity_poly.entity_id
_entity_poly.type
_entity_poly.pdbx_seq_one_letter_code
_entity_poly.pdbx_strand_id
1 'polypeptide(L)'
;SVNAAGAFVHMSNPIEVRQSLSKYTEPAKEFVHNYIPDNELIMSVLDKIGQGTFSLPLISQNITSIDATVTWPVFTGGKRIYANKIGKTMVSIAEVNRSQVDANQQSLLIEAYFGLRLGQSVVDVKTEVYNSLKTHYDQALKLEQNGMINRAERLFAQVSMDEAKRELESARKDLAVAQQAFKSLINMEEGSDVRTTTPLFINEALPPAQYFKDLVPMNNYIVNQLKLQQVVADNQLKIGRSAYVPNIALFG
;
A
#
# COMPACT_ATOMS: atom_id res chain seq x y z
N SER A 1 24.59 -8.06 -7.53
CA SER A 1 23.78 -7.34 -8.52
C SER A 1 24.32 -7.56 -9.91
N VAL A 2 23.46 -7.57 -10.89
CA VAL A 2 23.83 -7.63 -12.32
C VAL A 2 23.29 -6.35 -12.93
N ASN A 3 24.19 -5.57 -13.54
CA ASN A 3 23.84 -4.36 -14.26
C ASN A 3 24.31 -4.50 -15.70
N ALA A 4 23.46 -4.16 -16.65
CA ALA A 4 23.81 -4.06 -18.06
C ALA A 4 23.55 -2.63 -18.54
N ALA A 5 24.54 -2.06 -19.20
CA ALA A 5 24.41 -0.75 -19.82
C ALA A 5 24.88 -0.79 -21.26
N GLY A 6 24.22 -0.08 -22.14
CA GLY A 6 24.65 0.10 -23.53
C GLY A 6 24.71 1.60 -23.83
N ALA A 7 25.79 2.01 -24.50
CA ALA A 7 25.92 3.37 -25.01
C ALA A 7 26.22 3.34 -26.50
N PHE A 8 25.56 4.23 -27.23
CA PHE A 8 25.85 4.50 -28.62
C PHE A 8 26.22 5.98 -28.76
N VAL A 9 27.42 6.22 -29.28
CA VAL A 9 27.90 7.57 -29.54
C VAL A 9 28.10 7.73 -31.01
N HIS A 10 27.43 8.72 -31.60
CA HIS A 10 27.64 9.13 -32.99
C HIS A 10 28.33 10.49 -33.01
N MET A 11 29.46 10.57 -33.65
CA MET A 11 30.20 11.82 -33.86
C MET A 11 30.00 12.33 -35.27
N SER A 12 29.87 13.64 -35.43
CA SER A 12 29.69 14.27 -36.74
C SER A 12 30.85 13.99 -37.68
N ASN A 13 32.07 13.88 -37.13
CA ASN A 13 33.29 13.55 -37.86
C ASN A 13 34.12 12.56 -37.08
N PRO A 14 34.83 11.63 -37.77
CA PRO A 14 35.79 10.76 -37.10
C PRO A 14 36.96 11.60 -36.52
N ILE A 15 37.54 11.16 -35.43
CA ILE A 15 38.78 11.75 -34.91
C ILE A 15 39.92 11.17 -35.74
N GLU A 16 40.55 12.01 -36.56
CA GLU A 16 41.63 11.63 -37.45
C GLU A 16 42.86 12.47 -37.18
N VAL A 17 44.03 11.85 -37.25
CA VAL A 17 45.26 12.59 -37.38
C VAL A 17 45.52 12.81 -38.86
N ARG A 18 45.46 14.06 -39.30
CA ARG A 18 45.77 14.48 -40.65
C ARG A 18 47.18 15.06 -40.70
N GLN A 19 48.01 14.52 -41.55
CA GLN A 19 49.35 15.04 -41.76
C GLN A 19 49.55 15.31 -43.26
N SER A 20 49.91 16.57 -43.55
CA SER A 20 50.23 16.96 -44.92
C SER A 20 51.63 16.41 -45.26
N LEU A 21 51.71 15.89 -46.47
CA LEU A 21 52.99 15.41 -47.02
C LEU A 21 53.90 16.58 -47.49
N SER A 22 53.42 17.82 -47.52
CA SER A 22 54.19 19.00 -47.88
C SER A 22 55.47 19.14 -47.01
N LYS A 23 55.35 18.86 -45.70
CA LYS A 23 56.51 18.92 -44.79
C LYS A 23 57.70 18.04 -45.19
N TYR A 24 57.43 16.94 -45.91
CA TYR A 24 58.47 16.01 -46.37
C TYR A 24 58.94 16.31 -47.76
N THR A 25 58.14 17.01 -48.56
CA THR A 25 58.50 17.38 -49.96
C THR A 25 59.23 18.72 -50.06
N GLU A 26 59.03 19.65 -49.11
CA GLU A 26 59.70 20.96 -49.12
C GLU A 26 61.27 20.85 -49.10
N PRO A 27 61.90 20.04 -48.21
CA PRO A 27 63.39 19.88 -48.25
C PRO A 27 63.87 19.25 -49.59
N ALA A 28 63.05 18.34 -50.16
CA ALA A 28 63.39 17.72 -51.44
C ALA A 28 63.27 18.70 -52.60
N LYS A 29 62.29 19.57 -52.60
CA LYS A 29 62.14 20.67 -53.58
C LYS A 29 63.29 21.64 -53.52
N GLU A 30 63.70 22.03 -52.31
CA GLU A 30 64.87 22.94 -52.12
C GLU A 30 66.18 22.31 -52.63
N PHE A 31 66.39 21.01 -52.38
CA PHE A 31 67.51 20.26 -52.91
C PHE A 31 67.50 20.21 -54.44
N VAL A 32 66.35 19.85 -55.06
CA VAL A 32 66.21 19.76 -56.50
C VAL A 32 66.40 21.12 -57.15
N HIS A 33 65.83 22.19 -56.59
CA HIS A 33 66.01 23.55 -57.10
C HIS A 33 67.46 24.01 -57.14
N ASN A 34 68.24 23.66 -56.11
CA ASN A 34 69.59 24.13 -55.94
C ASN A 34 70.62 23.30 -56.69
N TYR A 35 70.37 22.00 -56.94
CA TYR A 35 71.40 21.10 -57.43
C TYR A 35 71.09 20.37 -58.74
N ILE A 36 69.87 20.46 -59.27
CA ILE A 36 69.49 19.73 -60.47
C ILE A 36 69.05 20.75 -61.56
N PRO A 37 69.81 20.98 -62.67
CA PRO A 37 69.32 21.75 -63.79
C PRO A 37 68.16 21.02 -64.53
N ASP A 38 67.28 21.78 -65.16
CA ASP A 38 66.04 21.25 -65.83
C ASP A 38 65.13 20.37 -64.94
N ASN A 39 64.74 20.92 -63.80
CA ASN A 39 64.03 20.22 -62.79
C ASN A 39 62.50 20.33 -62.80
N GLU A 40 61.91 20.92 -63.85
CA GLU A 40 60.46 21.21 -63.93
C GLU A 40 59.60 19.95 -63.73
N LEU A 41 60.02 18.79 -64.24
CA LEU A 41 59.26 17.57 -64.16
C LEU A 41 59.31 16.98 -62.71
N ILE A 42 60.49 17.05 -62.09
CA ILE A 42 60.68 16.58 -60.70
C ILE A 42 59.96 17.52 -59.74
N MET A 43 59.99 18.81 -59.96
CA MET A 43 59.27 19.79 -59.14
C MET A 43 57.74 19.56 -59.22
N SER A 44 57.22 19.31 -60.41
CA SER A 44 55.78 19.02 -60.58
C SER A 44 55.32 17.75 -59.89
N VAL A 45 56.17 16.73 -59.84
CA VAL A 45 55.90 15.49 -59.11
C VAL A 45 55.94 15.73 -57.58
N LEU A 46 56.95 16.46 -57.08
CA LEU A 46 57.04 16.80 -55.68
C LEU A 46 55.88 17.69 -55.20
N ASP A 47 55.37 18.60 -56.06
CA ASP A 47 54.20 19.40 -55.75
C ASP A 47 52.93 18.54 -55.66
N LYS A 48 52.75 17.59 -56.55
CA LYS A 48 51.63 16.66 -56.50
C LYS A 48 51.66 15.77 -55.23
N ILE A 49 52.84 15.28 -54.83
CA ILE A 49 53.03 14.53 -53.60
C ILE A 49 52.78 15.41 -52.36
N GLY A 50 53.27 16.67 -52.39
CA GLY A 50 53.11 17.63 -51.30
C GLY A 50 51.68 18.06 -51.06
N GLN A 51 50.81 18.02 -52.10
CA GLN A 51 49.39 18.28 -51.96
C GLN A 51 48.62 17.08 -51.34
N GLY A 52 49.25 15.91 -51.25
CA GLY A 52 48.67 14.73 -50.59
C GLY A 52 48.54 14.92 -49.09
N THR A 53 47.42 14.49 -48.53
CA THR A 53 47.15 14.45 -47.09
C THR A 53 46.97 13.01 -46.68
N PHE A 54 47.73 12.56 -45.70
CA PHE A 54 47.55 11.26 -45.08
C PHE A 54 46.66 11.39 -43.82
N SER A 55 45.56 10.68 -43.78
CA SER A 55 44.65 10.66 -42.62
C SER A 55 44.61 9.26 -42.00
N LEU A 56 44.88 9.19 -40.70
CA LEU A 56 44.71 7.98 -39.92
C LEU A 56 43.51 8.18 -38.99
N PRO A 57 42.41 7.42 -39.18
CA PRO A 57 41.32 7.47 -38.25
C PRO A 57 41.75 6.84 -36.92
N LEU A 58 41.67 7.61 -35.83
CA LEU A 58 41.97 7.14 -34.47
C LEU A 58 40.72 6.58 -33.81
N ILE A 59 39.56 7.19 -34.10
CA ILE A 59 38.27 6.81 -33.53
C ILE A 59 37.22 6.88 -34.63
N SER A 60 36.44 5.81 -34.77
CA SER A 60 35.33 5.77 -35.74
C SER A 60 34.18 6.69 -35.35
N GLN A 61 33.37 7.13 -36.32
CA GLN A 61 32.20 7.98 -36.09
C GLN A 61 31.16 7.32 -35.16
N ASN A 62 31.06 6.01 -35.23
CA ASN A 62 30.09 5.24 -34.44
C ASN A 62 30.82 4.37 -33.44
N ILE A 63 30.53 4.62 -32.17
CA ILE A 63 31.03 3.82 -31.05
C ILE A 63 29.83 3.20 -30.37
N THR A 64 29.78 1.89 -30.33
CA THR A 64 28.79 1.12 -29.55
C THR A 64 29.55 0.42 -28.43
N SER A 65 29.16 0.69 -27.18
CA SER A 65 29.66 -0.06 -26.03
C SER A 65 28.49 -0.79 -25.36
N ILE A 66 28.73 -2.01 -24.97
CA ILE A 66 27.83 -2.81 -24.15
C ILE A 66 28.63 -3.30 -22.97
N ASP A 67 28.22 -2.87 -21.78
CA ASP A 67 28.88 -3.21 -20.53
C ASP A 67 27.93 -4.07 -19.69
N ALA A 68 28.37 -5.21 -19.23
CA ALA A 68 27.67 -6.05 -18.27
C ALA A 68 28.56 -6.22 -17.05
N THR A 69 28.07 -5.74 -15.90
CA THR A 69 28.84 -5.84 -14.64
C THR A 69 28.10 -6.73 -13.66
N VAL A 70 28.77 -7.75 -13.15
CA VAL A 70 28.28 -8.61 -12.08
C VAL A 70 29.03 -8.26 -10.80
N THR A 71 28.27 -7.81 -9.78
CA THR A 71 28.85 -7.55 -8.46
C THR A 71 28.36 -8.56 -7.45
N TRP A 72 29.27 -9.32 -6.87
CA TRP A 72 28.98 -10.32 -5.83
C TRP A 72 29.55 -9.86 -4.50
N PRO A 73 28.69 -9.42 -3.54
CA PRO A 73 29.14 -9.06 -2.22
C PRO A 73 29.51 -10.33 -1.44
N VAL A 74 30.78 -10.49 -1.11
CA VAL A 74 31.31 -11.61 -0.33
C VAL A 74 31.13 -11.36 1.16
N PHE A 75 31.40 -10.12 1.58
CA PHE A 75 31.26 -9.70 2.97
C PHE A 75 30.71 -8.26 3.04
N THR A 76 29.70 -8.07 3.88
CA THR A 76 28.97 -6.79 4.03
C THR A 76 28.87 -6.36 5.50
N GLY A 77 29.85 -6.70 6.34
CA GLY A 77 29.83 -6.35 7.77
C GLY A 77 28.62 -6.91 8.53
N GLY A 78 28.01 -8.02 8.06
CA GLY A 78 26.79 -8.59 8.66
C GLY A 78 25.48 -7.92 8.21
N LYS A 79 25.53 -6.86 7.40
CA LYS A 79 24.34 -6.10 6.93
C LYS A 79 23.25 -7.01 6.34
N ARG A 80 23.64 -7.99 5.51
CA ARG A 80 22.71 -8.95 4.88
C ARG A 80 22.01 -9.84 5.92
N ILE A 81 22.72 -10.24 6.98
CA ILE A 81 22.16 -11.08 8.05
C ILE A 81 21.10 -10.28 8.82
N TYR A 82 21.42 -9.04 9.21
CA TYR A 82 20.48 -8.19 9.94
C TYR A 82 19.29 -7.75 9.08
N ALA A 83 19.51 -7.45 7.79
CA ALA A 83 18.41 -7.17 6.85
C ALA A 83 17.45 -8.36 6.71
N ASN A 84 17.97 -9.60 6.65
CA ASN A 84 17.14 -10.79 6.61
C ASN A 84 16.37 -11.01 7.92
N LYS A 85 16.99 -10.71 9.09
CA LYS A 85 16.29 -10.74 10.39
C LYS A 85 15.16 -9.72 10.43
N ILE A 86 15.38 -8.49 9.95
CA ILE A 86 14.33 -7.47 9.82
C ILE A 86 13.19 -7.97 8.95
N GLY A 87 13.49 -8.53 7.78
CA GLY A 87 12.47 -9.10 6.88
C GLY A 87 11.62 -10.18 7.57
N LYS A 88 12.25 -11.12 8.29
CA LYS A 88 11.53 -12.16 9.05
C LYS A 88 10.68 -11.55 10.18
N THR A 89 11.21 -10.57 10.92
CA THR A 89 10.45 -9.89 11.97
C THR A 89 9.26 -9.10 11.41
N MET A 90 9.38 -8.51 10.21
CA MET A 90 8.27 -7.84 9.53
C MET A 90 7.15 -8.83 9.15
N VAL A 91 7.49 -10.06 8.76
CA VAL A 91 6.48 -11.13 8.56
C VAL A 91 5.75 -11.41 9.88
N SER A 92 6.47 -11.56 10.99
CA SER A 92 5.84 -11.78 12.29
C SER A 92 4.95 -10.60 12.73
N ILE A 93 5.34 -9.35 12.44
CA ILE A 93 4.48 -8.17 12.67
C ILE A 93 3.19 -8.26 11.84
N ALA A 94 3.29 -8.67 10.59
CA ALA A 94 2.13 -8.83 9.71
C ALA A 94 1.19 -9.95 10.20
N GLU A 95 1.73 -11.05 10.74
CA GLU A 95 0.95 -12.14 11.35
C GLU A 95 0.20 -11.68 12.60
N VAL A 96 0.86 -10.91 13.50
CA VAL A 96 0.21 -10.31 14.67
C VAL A 96 -0.88 -9.32 14.25
N ASN A 97 -0.62 -8.49 13.24
CA ASN A 97 -1.60 -7.56 12.70
C ASN A 97 -2.82 -8.28 12.11
N ARG A 98 -2.60 -9.37 11.37
CA ARG A 98 -3.68 -10.23 10.87
C ARG A 98 -4.54 -10.75 12.01
N SER A 99 -3.92 -11.30 13.06
CA SER A 99 -4.64 -11.82 14.23
C SER A 99 -5.44 -10.72 14.94
N GLN A 100 -4.92 -9.50 15.01
CA GLN A 100 -5.63 -8.33 15.54
C GLN A 100 -6.86 -7.98 14.69
N VAL A 101 -6.70 -7.95 13.38
CA VAL A 101 -7.82 -7.69 12.45
C VAL A 101 -8.89 -8.75 12.58
N ASP A 102 -8.51 -10.04 12.61
CA ASP A 102 -9.44 -11.15 12.77
C ASP A 102 -10.23 -11.04 14.09
N ALA A 103 -9.56 -10.72 15.21
CA ALA A 103 -10.22 -10.52 16.50
C ALA A 103 -11.17 -9.30 16.50
N ASN A 104 -10.78 -8.20 15.87
CA ASN A 104 -11.62 -7.02 15.73
C ASN A 104 -12.86 -7.31 14.88
N GLN A 105 -12.71 -8.06 13.78
CA GLN A 105 -13.82 -8.46 12.92
C GLN A 105 -14.81 -9.38 13.67
N GLN A 106 -14.30 -10.31 14.48
CA GLN A 106 -15.15 -11.15 15.33
C GLN A 106 -15.93 -10.31 16.36
N SER A 107 -15.29 -9.35 17.02
CA SER A 107 -15.97 -8.44 17.96
C SER A 107 -17.05 -7.62 17.27
N LEU A 108 -16.75 -7.06 16.10
CA LEU A 108 -17.69 -6.27 15.32
C LEU A 108 -18.90 -7.12 14.88
N LEU A 109 -18.64 -8.36 14.46
CA LEU A 109 -19.71 -9.29 14.06
C LEU A 109 -20.63 -9.63 15.24
N ILE A 110 -20.06 -9.89 16.43
CA ILE A 110 -20.83 -10.17 17.64
C ILE A 110 -21.68 -8.95 18.02
N GLU A 111 -21.10 -7.76 18.02
CA GLU A 111 -21.80 -6.52 18.33
C GLU A 111 -22.95 -6.27 17.36
N ALA A 112 -22.71 -6.41 16.05
CA ALA A 112 -23.73 -6.24 15.02
C ALA A 112 -24.84 -7.29 15.14
N TYR A 113 -24.51 -8.56 15.45
CA TYR A 113 -25.50 -9.62 15.66
C TYR A 113 -26.42 -9.35 16.86
N PHE A 114 -25.85 -9.00 18.00
CA PHE A 114 -26.65 -8.70 19.19
C PHE A 114 -27.35 -7.34 19.09
N GLY A 115 -26.79 -6.37 18.37
CA GLY A 115 -27.47 -5.13 18.01
C GLY A 115 -28.71 -5.38 17.16
N LEU A 116 -28.61 -6.26 16.17
CA LEU A 116 -29.76 -6.71 15.37
C LEU A 116 -30.80 -7.43 16.22
N ARG A 117 -30.37 -8.32 17.12
CA ARG A 117 -31.28 -9.03 18.05
C ARG A 117 -32.01 -8.06 18.98
N LEU A 118 -31.31 -7.06 19.51
CA LEU A 118 -31.90 -6.00 20.33
C LEU A 118 -32.97 -5.23 19.52
N GLY A 119 -32.64 -4.82 18.31
CA GLY A 119 -33.59 -4.14 17.40
C GLY A 119 -34.85 -4.94 17.16
N GLN A 120 -34.74 -6.26 16.93
CA GLN A 120 -35.88 -7.16 16.80
C GLN A 120 -36.76 -7.17 18.07
N SER A 121 -36.12 -7.31 19.25
CA SER A 121 -36.84 -7.29 20.53
C SER A 121 -37.55 -5.96 20.80
N VAL A 122 -36.92 -4.84 20.42
CA VAL A 122 -37.55 -3.50 20.54
C VAL A 122 -38.80 -3.41 19.67
N VAL A 123 -38.76 -3.89 18.42
CA VAL A 123 -39.94 -3.90 17.52
C VAL A 123 -41.04 -4.79 18.09
N ASP A 124 -40.70 -5.94 18.66
CA ASP A 124 -41.69 -6.83 19.30
C ASP A 124 -42.38 -6.10 20.45
N VAL A 125 -41.63 -5.51 21.38
CA VAL A 125 -42.20 -4.75 22.51
C VAL A 125 -43.02 -3.55 22.05
N LYS A 126 -42.54 -2.74 21.09
CA LYS A 126 -43.31 -1.61 20.55
C LYS A 126 -44.57 -2.03 19.84
N THR A 127 -44.59 -3.24 19.23
CA THR A 127 -45.77 -3.81 18.61
C THR A 127 -46.82 -4.16 19.67
N GLU A 128 -46.40 -4.77 20.80
CA GLU A 128 -47.30 -5.07 21.91
C GLU A 128 -47.87 -3.82 22.55
N VAL A 129 -47.05 -2.78 22.77
CA VAL A 129 -47.48 -1.48 23.31
C VAL A 129 -48.53 -0.82 22.39
N TYR A 130 -48.24 -0.78 21.08
CA TYR A 130 -49.19 -0.23 20.11
C TYR A 130 -50.50 -1.00 20.11
N ASN A 131 -50.50 -2.34 20.11
CA ASN A 131 -51.71 -3.15 20.11
C ASN A 131 -52.52 -2.94 21.39
N SER A 132 -51.85 -2.81 22.54
CA SER A 132 -52.50 -2.54 23.82
C SER A 132 -53.18 -1.17 23.82
N LEU A 133 -52.47 -0.11 23.40
CA LEU A 133 -53.05 1.23 23.32
C LEU A 133 -54.12 1.37 22.25
N LYS A 134 -54.02 0.64 21.15
CA LYS A 134 -55.10 0.52 20.15
C LYS A 134 -56.36 -0.07 20.75
N THR A 135 -56.24 -1.18 21.50
CA THR A 135 -57.35 -1.79 22.21
C THR A 135 -57.99 -0.82 23.20
N HIS A 136 -57.18 -0.06 23.94
CA HIS A 136 -57.63 0.96 24.86
C HIS A 136 -58.38 2.09 24.13
N TYR A 137 -57.89 2.59 23.02
CA TYR A 137 -58.57 3.56 22.17
C TYR A 137 -59.90 3.03 21.67
N ASP A 138 -59.98 1.80 21.16
CA ASP A 138 -61.19 1.17 20.67
C ASP A 138 -62.25 1.04 21.80
N GLN A 139 -61.83 0.76 23.03
CA GLN A 139 -62.71 0.77 24.22
C GLN A 139 -63.19 2.21 24.54
N ALA A 140 -62.30 3.18 24.58
CA ALA A 140 -62.67 4.58 24.83
C ALA A 140 -63.67 5.11 23.80
N LEU A 141 -63.52 4.74 22.52
CA LEU A 141 -64.47 5.09 21.45
C LEU A 141 -65.88 4.54 21.73
N LYS A 142 -65.97 3.27 22.14
CA LYS A 142 -67.27 2.65 22.51
C LYS A 142 -67.88 3.31 23.73
N LEU A 143 -67.08 3.68 24.75
CA LEU A 143 -67.59 4.36 25.94
C LEU A 143 -68.07 5.78 25.63
N GLU A 144 -67.42 6.54 24.77
CA GLU A 144 -67.88 7.85 24.29
C GLU A 144 -69.20 7.71 23.54
N GLN A 145 -69.31 6.73 22.63
CA GLN A 145 -70.56 6.46 21.88
C GLN A 145 -71.74 6.14 22.77
N ASN A 146 -71.48 5.52 23.94
CA ASN A 146 -72.51 5.21 24.93
C ASN A 146 -72.69 6.36 25.99
N GLY A 147 -72.02 7.50 25.80
CA GLY A 147 -72.15 8.64 26.73
C GLY A 147 -71.48 8.45 28.08
N MET A 148 -70.61 7.41 28.25
CA MET A 148 -69.95 7.08 29.52
C MET A 148 -68.69 7.89 29.78
N ILE A 149 -68.03 8.39 28.72
CA ILE A 149 -66.86 9.27 28.81
C ILE A 149 -67.04 10.44 27.88
N ASN A 150 -66.26 11.51 28.13
CA ASN A 150 -66.29 12.70 27.30
C ASN A 150 -65.31 12.56 26.10
N ARG A 151 -65.50 13.44 25.10
CA ARG A 151 -64.66 13.48 23.88
C ARG A 151 -63.16 13.71 24.20
N ALA A 152 -62.83 14.44 25.23
CA ALA A 152 -61.44 14.73 25.59
C ALA A 152 -60.70 13.49 26.07
N GLU A 153 -61.38 12.60 26.82
CA GLU A 153 -60.82 11.31 27.28
C GLU A 153 -60.53 10.39 26.12
N ARG A 154 -61.47 10.26 25.16
CA ARG A 154 -61.23 9.49 23.92
C ARG A 154 -60.07 10.07 23.10
N LEU A 155 -59.98 11.43 22.93
CA LEU A 155 -58.88 12.06 22.22
C LEU A 155 -57.54 11.82 22.90
N PHE A 156 -57.51 11.78 24.23
CA PHE A 156 -56.27 11.45 24.98
C PHE A 156 -55.82 10.00 24.67
N ALA A 157 -56.75 9.03 24.64
CA ALA A 157 -56.44 7.66 24.26
C ALA A 157 -55.97 7.58 22.78
N GLN A 158 -56.55 8.39 21.89
CA GLN A 158 -56.12 8.45 20.49
C GLN A 158 -54.68 8.98 20.34
N VAL A 159 -54.36 10.07 21.03
CA VAL A 159 -52.99 10.64 21.01
C VAL A 159 -51.95 9.62 21.49
N SER A 160 -52.27 8.88 22.59
CA SER A 160 -51.38 7.85 23.12
C SER A 160 -51.17 6.69 22.11
N MET A 161 -52.22 6.26 21.44
CA MET A 161 -52.14 5.23 20.38
C MET A 161 -51.31 5.73 19.19
N ASP A 162 -51.55 6.96 18.71
CA ASP A 162 -50.81 7.54 17.58
C ASP A 162 -49.34 7.77 17.89
N GLU A 163 -49.00 8.07 19.12
CA GLU A 163 -47.64 8.16 19.58
C GLU A 163 -46.95 6.80 19.58
N ALA A 164 -47.59 5.76 20.13
CA ALA A 164 -47.06 4.41 20.10
C ALA A 164 -46.89 3.88 18.65
N LYS A 165 -47.79 4.26 17.74
CA LYS A 165 -47.66 3.95 16.32
C LYS A 165 -46.41 4.60 15.71
N ARG A 166 -46.15 5.87 16.00
CA ARG A 166 -44.93 6.56 15.51
C ARG A 166 -43.64 5.90 16.04
N GLU A 167 -43.67 5.53 17.34
CA GLU A 167 -42.52 4.83 17.95
C GLU A 167 -42.28 3.45 17.31
N LEU A 168 -43.33 2.69 17.03
CA LEU A 168 -43.23 1.42 16.34
C LEU A 168 -42.64 1.59 14.93
N GLU A 169 -43.14 2.57 14.16
CA GLU A 169 -42.62 2.83 12.82
C GLU A 169 -41.16 3.30 12.84
N SER A 170 -40.73 4.07 13.85
CA SER A 170 -39.32 4.42 14.06
C SER A 170 -38.49 3.18 14.34
N ALA A 171 -38.91 2.34 15.30
CA ALA A 171 -38.19 1.11 15.64
C ALA A 171 -38.05 0.16 14.45
N ARG A 172 -39.08 0.06 13.58
CA ARG A 172 -39.01 -0.75 12.35
C ARG A 172 -37.95 -0.22 11.36
N LYS A 173 -37.86 1.11 11.21
CA LYS A 173 -36.85 1.73 10.37
C LYS A 173 -35.44 1.50 10.91
N ASP A 174 -35.27 1.66 12.23
CA ASP A 174 -33.98 1.43 12.90
C ASP A 174 -33.55 -0.05 12.75
N LEU A 175 -34.51 -0.97 12.87
CA LEU A 175 -34.27 -2.40 12.62
C LEU A 175 -33.85 -2.66 11.16
N ALA A 176 -34.49 -2.00 10.19
CA ALA A 176 -34.14 -2.15 8.78
C ALA A 176 -32.70 -1.66 8.50
N VAL A 177 -32.28 -0.55 9.12
CA VAL A 177 -30.90 -0.06 9.04
C VAL A 177 -29.94 -1.06 9.67
N ALA A 178 -30.24 -1.60 10.85
CA ALA A 178 -29.42 -2.61 11.51
C ALA A 178 -29.31 -3.91 10.69
N GLN A 179 -30.40 -4.35 10.05
CA GLN A 179 -30.40 -5.50 9.13
C GLN A 179 -29.48 -5.25 7.93
N GLN A 180 -29.56 -4.07 7.31
CA GLN A 180 -28.72 -3.73 6.17
C GLN A 180 -27.25 -3.65 6.55
N ALA A 181 -26.93 -3.05 7.69
CA ALA A 181 -25.57 -2.98 8.22
C ALA A 181 -24.99 -4.39 8.49
N PHE A 182 -25.78 -5.27 9.09
CA PHE A 182 -25.37 -6.66 9.35
C PHE A 182 -25.16 -7.44 8.04
N LYS A 183 -26.06 -7.33 7.07
CA LYS A 183 -25.91 -7.96 5.75
C LYS A 183 -24.63 -7.51 5.03
N SER A 184 -24.35 -6.21 5.06
CA SER A 184 -23.13 -5.66 4.48
C SER A 184 -21.88 -6.22 5.17
N LEU A 185 -21.91 -6.38 6.49
CA LEU A 185 -20.77 -6.90 7.26
C LEU A 185 -20.42 -8.35 6.90
N ILE A 186 -21.44 -9.19 6.63
CA ILE A 186 -21.27 -10.61 6.26
C ILE A 186 -21.28 -10.85 4.75
N ASN A 187 -21.31 -9.78 3.96
CA ASN A 187 -21.38 -9.82 2.49
C ASN A 187 -22.54 -10.70 1.96
N MET A 188 -23.72 -10.57 2.58
CA MET A 188 -24.93 -11.28 2.18
C MET A 188 -25.68 -10.50 1.10
N GLU A 189 -26.32 -11.21 0.17
CA GLU A 189 -27.10 -10.60 -0.92
C GLU A 189 -28.28 -9.77 -0.39
N GLU A 190 -28.57 -8.67 -1.08
CA GLU A 190 -29.75 -7.84 -0.84
C GLU A 190 -31.02 -8.67 -1.08
N GLY A 191 -32.00 -8.56 -0.16
CA GLY A 191 -33.25 -9.30 -0.25
C GLY A 191 -33.34 -10.54 0.64
N SER A 192 -32.23 -11.05 1.18
CA SER A 192 -32.27 -12.14 2.15
C SER A 192 -32.91 -11.68 3.47
N ASP A 193 -33.78 -12.48 4.06
CA ASP A 193 -34.29 -12.22 5.42
C ASP A 193 -33.30 -12.73 6.47
N VAL A 194 -32.94 -11.85 7.39
CA VAL A 194 -31.97 -12.18 8.47
C VAL A 194 -32.70 -12.13 9.80
N ARG A 195 -32.76 -13.28 10.47
CA ARG A 195 -33.29 -13.41 11.83
C ARG A 195 -32.24 -13.98 12.75
N THR A 196 -32.12 -13.37 13.89
CA THR A 196 -31.24 -13.88 14.97
C THR A 196 -32.02 -14.90 15.78
N THR A 197 -31.35 -16.01 16.13
CA THR A 197 -31.96 -17.10 16.91
C THR A 197 -31.55 -17.12 18.36
N THR A 198 -30.36 -16.54 18.66
CA THR A 198 -29.81 -16.51 20.02
C THR A 198 -30.54 -15.44 20.85
N PRO A 199 -31.10 -15.77 22.01
CA PRO A 199 -31.71 -14.78 22.89
C PRO A 199 -30.65 -13.84 23.47
N LEU A 200 -31.10 -12.65 23.90
CA LEU A 200 -30.27 -11.78 24.73
C LEU A 200 -30.03 -12.46 26.10
N PHE A 201 -28.79 -12.44 26.58
CA PHE A 201 -28.42 -13.02 27.86
C PHE A 201 -27.44 -12.11 28.62
N ILE A 202 -27.41 -12.25 29.91
CA ILE A 202 -26.44 -11.61 30.79
C ILE A 202 -25.38 -12.65 31.12
N ASN A 203 -24.11 -12.31 30.87
CA ASN A 203 -23.00 -13.17 31.24
C ASN A 203 -22.57 -12.86 32.69
N GLU A 204 -23.08 -13.62 33.64
CA GLU A 204 -22.79 -13.47 35.07
C GLU A 204 -21.39 -14.00 35.46
N ALA A 205 -20.73 -14.77 34.60
CA ALA A 205 -19.44 -15.41 34.85
C ALA A 205 -18.24 -14.59 34.38
N LEU A 206 -18.41 -13.27 34.14
CA LEU A 206 -17.28 -12.42 33.75
C LEU A 206 -16.24 -12.30 34.86
N PRO A 207 -14.96 -12.61 34.60
CA PRO A 207 -13.88 -12.39 35.54
C PRO A 207 -13.77 -10.90 35.93
N PRO A 208 -13.21 -10.59 37.12
CA PRO A 208 -12.98 -9.20 37.51
C PRO A 208 -12.02 -8.49 36.56
N ALA A 209 -12.16 -7.17 36.43
CA ALA A 209 -11.36 -6.37 35.53
C ALA A 209 -9.83 -6.53 35.69
N GLN A 210 -9.37 -6.84 36.90
CA GLN A 210 -7.96 -7.09 37.21
C GLN A 210 -7.41 -8.30 36.45
N TYR A 211 -8.18 -9.38 36.31
CA TYR A 211 -7.79 -10.54 35.49
C TYR A 211 -7.43 -10.17 34.07
N PHE A 212 -8.24 -9.31 33.43
CA PHE A 212 -7.97 -8.87 32.05
C PHE A 212 -6.74 -7.95 31.97
N LYS A 213 -6.52 -7.08 32.99
CA LYS A 213 -5.33 -6.21 33.04
C LYS A 213 -4.04 -7.01 33.13
N ASP A 214 -4.04 -8.10 33.89
CA ASP A 214 -2.86 -8.95 34.06
C ASP A 214 -2.50 -9.71 32.77
N LEU A 215 -3.47 -9.95 31.88
CA LEU A 215 -3.25 -10.59 30.59
C LEU A 215 -2.69 -9.64 29.50
N VAL A 216 -2.86 -8.32 29.65
CA VAL A 216 -2.45 -7.34 28.64
C VAL A 216 -0.97 -7.46 28.23
N PRO A 217 0.02 -7.60 29.12
CA PRO A 217 1.43 -7.66 28.73
C PRO A 217 1.79 -8.86 27.85
N MET A 218 1.01 -9.93 27.93
CA MET A 218 1.25 -11.19 27.21
C MET A 218 0.42 -11.31 25.93
N ASN A 219 -0.86 -10.89 25.99
CA ASN A 219 -1.84 -11.21 24.95
C ASN A 219 -2.30 -9.99 24.13
N ASN A 220 -1.81 -8.78 24.45
CA ASN A 220 -2.21 -7.59 23.70
C ASN A 220 -1.43 -7.50 22.37
N TYR A 221 -2.14 -7.44 21.26
CA TYR A 221 -1.55 -7.36 19.92
C TYR A 221 -0.64 -6.14 19.73
N ILE A 222 -1.02 -4.97 20.26
CA ILE A 222 -0.24 -3.73 20.16
C ILE A 222 1.09 -3.89 20.93
N VAL A 223 1.05 -4.45 22.14
CA VAL A 223 2.27 -4.71 22.93
C VAL A 223 3.20 -5.67 22.20
N ASN A 224 2.66 -6.73 21.59
CA ASN A 224 3.43 -7.69 20.81
C ASN A 224 4.04 -7.05 19.55
N GLN A 225 3.29 -6.21 18.84
CA GLN A 225 3.81 -5.44 17.70
C GLN A 225 4.95 -4.51 18.11
N LEU A 226 4.81 -3.77 19.22
CA LEU A 226 5.86 -2.88 19.72
C LEU A 226 7.14 -3.64 20.11
N LYS A 227 7.04 -4.83 20.73
CA LYS A 227 8.18 -5.70 21.02
C LYS A 227 8.90 -6.12 19.73
N LEU A 228 8.15 -6.49 18.70
CA LEU A 228 8.72 -6.85 17.40
C LEU A 228 9.35 -5.64 16.68
N GLN A 229 8.74 -4.45 16.77
CA GLN A 229 9.32 -3.21 16.26
C GLN A 229 10.63 -2.85 16.97
N GLN A 230 10.73 -3.10 18.27
CA GLN A 230 11.99 -2.96 19.00
C GLN A 230 13.08 -3.87 18.39
N VAL A 231 12.76 -5.14 18.10
CA VAL A 231 13.70 -6.06 17.43
C VAL A 231 14.13 -5.54 16.05
N VAL A 232 13.21 -4.93 15.29
CA VAL A 232 13.54 -4.28 14.02
C VAL A 232 14.53 -3.14 14.23
N ALA A 233 14.24 -2.24 15.18
CA ALA A 233 15.10 -1.10 15.50
C ALA A 233 16.51 -1.54 15.96
N ASP A 234 16.61 -2.57 16.79
CA ASP A 234 17.90 -3.15 17.23
C ASP A 234 18.71 -3.71 16.05
N ASN A 235 18.06 -4.36 15.08
CA ASN A 235 18.74 -4.85 13.90
C ASN A 235 19.10 -3.69 12.92
N GLN A 236 18.31 -2.63 12.83
CA GLN A 236 18.64 -1.42 12.08
C GLN A 236 19.88 -0.74 12.67
N LEU A 237 19.98 -0.64 14.00
CA LEU A 237 21.18 -0.14 14.68
C LEU A 237 22.42 -0.97 14.32
N LYS A 238 22.29 -2.32 14.28
CA LYS A 238 23.39 -3.22 13.87
C LYS A 238 23.76 -3.03 12.40
N ILE A 239 22.79 -2.75 11.52
CA ILE A 239 23.05 -2.37 10.12
C ILE A 239 23.80 -1.03 10.08
N GLY A 240 23.40 -0.04 10.85
CA GLY A 240 24.13 1.23 10.94
C GLY A 240 25.59 1.04 11.38
N ARG A 241 25.81 0.22 12.42
CA ARG A 241 27.15 -0.13 12.88
C ARG A 241 27.98 -0.90 11.85
N SER A 242 27.35 -1.65 10.96
CA SER A 242 28.07 -2.37 9.89
C SER A 242 28.75 -1.43 8.87
N ALA A 243 28.38 -0.13 8.85
CA ALA A 243 29.07 0.87 8.02
C ALA A 243 30.51 1.14 8.46
N TYR A 244 30.86 0.84 9.71
CA TYR A 244 32.25 0.95 10.22
C TYR A 244 33.13 -0.27 9.89
N VAL A 245 32.54 -1.30 9.25
CA VAL A 245 33.23 -2.54 8.89
C VAL A 245 33.49 -2.55 7.37
N PRO A 246 34.68 -2.96 6.89
CA PRO A 246 34.94 -3.04 5.46
C PRO A 246 33.94 -3.94 4.71
N ASN A 247 33.54 -3.51 3.50
CA ASN A 247 32.77 -4.33 2.58
C ASN A 247 33.72 -4.97 1.56
N ILE A 248 33.55 -6.26 1.28
CA ILE A 248 34.32 -6.99 0.27
C ILE A 248 33.35 -7.46 -0.80
N ALA A 249 33.59 -7.06 -2.04
CA ALA A 249 32.83 -7.50 -3.19
C ALA A 249 33.78 -7.98 -4.31
N LEU A 250 33.39 -9.01 -5.03
CA LEU A 250 33.99 -9.42 -6.29
C LEU A 250 33.18 -8.80 -7.43
N PHE A 251 33.90 -8.32 -8.46
CA PHE A 251 33.29 -7.83 -9.68
C PHE A 251 34.00 -8.43 -10.88
N GLY A 252 33.21 -8.73 -11.91
CA GLY A 252 33.65 -9.24 -13.21
C GLY A 252 32.77 -8.68 -14.32
#